data_1b366d7915dc97e19ffe7428edca40bb
#
_entry.id   1b366d7915dc97e19ffe7428edca40bb
#
_cell.length_a   1.000
_cell.length_b   1.000
_cell.length_c   1.000
_cell.angle_alpha   90.00
_cell.angle_beta   90.00
_cell.angle_gamma   90.00
#
_symmetry.space_group_name_H-M   'P 1'
#
loop_
_entity.id
_entity.type
_entity.pdbx_description
1 polymer ?
#
loop_
_entity_poly.entity_id
_entity_poly.type
_entity_poly.pdbx_seq_one_letter_code
_entity_poly.pdbx_strand_id
1 'polypeptide(L)'
;MPHPAGPVSPAIGDTATMSLTWQQPLPRLYQQLSDPELRLRIQDARDRLGHKLVLLGHHYQQDAIIDFADFVGDSFELSRRAAEQKNARYVVFCGVHFMAESADILTDPAVRVLLPDLGAGCSMADMATLEQTEDAWAQLQAVLGSHPVVPITYMNSSAAIKAFVGEHGGAVCTSSNCRNVLEWALRGGANPAAPGSRRPKILFFPDQHLGRNTAYAMGFALEKMIVWDPRLDLGGNTPEQVRDADFILWKGHCSVHALFRPEHVAQVREQMPGVKVIVHPECKWEVVQQADMAGSTAYIVEQVRKAPPGTKWAIGTEVHLVNRLRRQHPEQQIVVLSDCQCLCTTMFRIDLPHLCWMLENLVEGNVVNEIRVDEHTRKHSLVALERMLAIKGTGNPIGKQQPVGTTVD
;
A
#
# COMPACT_ATOMS: atom_id res chain seq x y z
N MET A 1 -35.51 -53.45 28.93
CA MET A 1 -34.14 -52.96 28.92
C MET A 1 -34.07 -51.80 27.94
N PRO A 2 -33.74 -50.56 28.33
CA PRO A 2 -33.64 -49.45 27.43
C PRO A 2 -32.27 -49.45 26.75
N HIS A 3 -32.27 -49.08 25.45
CA HIS A 3 -31.06 -48.89 24.65
C HIS A 3 -30.26 -47.68 25.12
N PRO A 4 -28.89 -47.75 25.08
CA PRO A 4 -28.07 -46.61 25.42
C PRO A 4 -28.11 -45.52 24.33
N ALA A 5 -28.17 -44.29 24.76
CA ALA A 5 -28.08 -43.10 23.91
C ALA A 5 -26.71 -43.03 23.23
N GLY A 6 -26.70 -42.79 21.92
CA GLY A 6 -25.50 -42.52 21.13
C GLY A 6 -24.87 -41.16 21.46
N PRO A 7 -23.59 -40.97 21.09
CA PRO A 7 -22.84 -39.78 21.45
C PRO A 7 -23.40 -38.55 20.73
N VAL A 8 -23.62 -37.48 21.51
CA VAL A 8 -24.00 -36.14 21.05
C VAL A 8 -22.77 -35.56 20.30
N SER A 9 -22.92 -35.28 19.01
CA SER A 9 -21.92 -34.51 18.24
C SER A 9 -21.77 -33.11 18.86
N PRO A 10 -20.55 -32.59 18.99
CA PRO A 10 -20.35 -31.21 19.39
C PRO A 10 -20.92 -30.28 18.34
N ALA A 11 -21.61 -29.23 18.81
CA ALA A 11 -22.12 -28.16 17.95
C ALA A 11 -20.93 -27.53 17.18
N ILE A 12 -21.07 -27.51 15.86
CA ILE A 12 -20.18 -26.76 14.96
C ILE A 12 -20.37 -25.29 15.33
N GLY A 13 -19.33 -24.72 15.93
CA GLY A 13 -19.28 -23.29 16.22
C GLY A 13 -19.45 -22.49 14.93
N ASP A 14 -20.09 -21.35 15.05
CA ASP A 14 -20.33 -20.38 13.98
C ASP A 14 -19.04 -20.14 13.19
N THR A 15 -18.96 -20.75 12.02
CA THR A 15 -18.03 -20.32 10.98
C THR A 15 -18.46 -18.91 10.58
N ALA A 16 -17.65 -17.92 10.92
CA ALA A 16 -17.78 -16.58 10.38
C ALA A 16 -17.87 -16.73 8.86
N THR A 17 -19.07 -16.59 8.34
CA THR A 17 -19.34 -16.52 6.91
C THR A 17 -18.60 -15.27 6.43
N MET A 18 -17.44 -15.46 5.78
CA MET A 18 -16.91 -14.42 4.89
C MET A 18 -18.03 -14.08 3.94
N SER A 19 -18.65 -12.92 4.13
CA SER A 19 -19.59 -12.40 3.16
C SER A 19 -18.76 -12.12 1.91
N LEU A 20 -18.82 -13.03 0.94
CA LEU A 20 -18.40 -12.75 -0.41
C LEU A 20 -19.23 -11.57 -0.88
N THR A 21 -18.68 -10.38 -0.83
CA THR A 21 -19.33 -9.19 -1.38
C THR A 21 -19.43 -9.39 -2.88
N TRP A 22 -20.60 -9.84 -3.31
CA TRP A 22 -20.89 -10.08 -4.72
C TRP A 22 -21.00 -8.73 -5.42
N GLN A 23 -20.10 -8.44 -6.34
CA GLN A 23 -20.27 -7.29 -7.23
C GLN A 23 -21.37 -7.60 -8.25
N GLN A 24 -22.38 -6.73 -8.34
CA GLN A 24 -23.34 -6.79 -9.42
C GLN A 24 -22.64 -6.57 -10.77
N PRO A 25 -22.94 -7.36 -11.81
CA PRO A 25 -22.37 -7.13 -13.13
C PRO A 25 -22.69 -5.71 -13.61
N LEU A 26 -21.68 -5.03 -14.15
CA LEU A 26 -21.88 -3.72 -14.76
C LEU A 26 -22.92 -3.83 -15.88
N PRO A 27 -24.05 -3.07 -15.83
CA PRO A 27 -25.06 -3.12 -16.87
C PRO A 27 -24.49 -2.76 -18.24
N ARG A 28 -24.88 -3.50 -19.28
CA ARG A 28 -24.37 -3.33 -20.65
C ARG A 28 -24.52 -1.90 -21.19
N LEU A 29 -25.56 -1.18 -20.74
CA LEU A 29 -25.76 0.22 -21.09
C LEU A 29 -24.50 1.06 -20.88
N TYR A 30 -23.86 0.93 -19.72
CA TYR A 30 -22.66 1.74 -19.39
C TYR A 30 -21.44 1.38 -20.23
N GLN A 31 -21.36 0.12 -20.69
CA GLN A 31 -20.29 -0.33 -21.58
C GLN A 31 -20.44 0.16 -23.03
N GLN A 32 -21.65 0.60 -23.40
CA GLN A 32 -21.99 1.05 -24.75
C GLN A 32 -21.95 2.58 -24.90
N LEU A 33 -21.88 3.32 -23.79
CA LEU A 33 -21.80 4.77 -23.80
C LEU A 33 -20.38 5.22 -24.23
N SER A 34 -20.33 6.29 -24.98
CA SER A 34 -19.05 6.93 -25.33
C SER A 34 -18.45 7.66 -24.12
N ASP A 35 -17.11 7.86 -24.12
CA ASP A 35 -16.43 8.61 -23.07
C ASP A 35 -17.04 10.00 -22.81
N PRO A 36 -17.39 10.82 -23.81
CA PRO A 36 -18.05 12.10 -23.60
C PRO A 36 -19.41 11.97 -22.89
N GLU A 37 -20.21 10.97 -23.23
CA GLU A 37 -21.52 10.73 -22.57
C GLU A 37 -21.33 10.30 -21.12
N LEU A 38 -20.40 9.39 -20.85
CA LEU A 38 -20.05 8.97 -19.50
C LEU A 38 -19.59 10.15 -18.65
N ARG A 39 -18.72 11.01 -19.21
CA ARG A 39 -18.22 12.21 -18.51
C ARG A 39 -19.32 13.19 -18.16
N LEU A 40 -20.28 13.43 -19.06
CA LEU A 40 -21.42 14.30 -18.80
C LEU A 40 -22.31 13.74 -17.67
N ARG A 41 -22.60 12.43 -17.72
CA ARG A 41 -23.41 11.75 -16.69
C ARG A 41 -22.73 11.72 -15.32
N ILE A 42 -21.42 11.46 -15.28
CA ILE A 42 -20.62 11.53 -14.05
C ILE A 42 -20.70 12.95 -13.46
N GLN A 43 -20.54 13.99 -14.29
CA GLN A 43 -20.60 15.38 -13.82
C GLN A 43 -21.99 15.71 -13.28
N ASP A 44 -23.08 15.34 -13.97
CA ASP A 44 -24.46 15.53 -13.49
C ASP A 44 -24.70 14.84 -12.13
N ALA A 45 -24.27 13.59 -12.02
CA ALA A 45 -24.39 12.84 -10.76
C ALA A 45 -23.60 13.50 -9.61
N ARG A 46 -22.38 14.00 -9.88
CA ARG A 46 -21.58 14.75 -8.90
C ARG A 46 -22.28 16.03 -8.47
N ASP A 47 -22.82 16.79 -9.41
CA ASP A 47 -23.54 18.06 -9.12
C ASP A 47 -24.77 17.82 -8.25
N ARG A 48 -25.52 16.74 -8.52
CA ARG A 48 -26.71 16.33 -7.72
C ARG A 48 -26.34 15.85 -6.32
N LEU A 49 -25.23 15.12 -6.16
CA LEU A 49 -24.74 14.66 -4.86
C LEU A 49 -24.10 15.78 -4.05
N GLY A 50 -23.45 16.72 -4.72
CA GLY A 50 -22.84 17.92 -4.14
C GLY A 50 -21.90 17.58 -2.99
N HIS A 51 -21.97 18.35 -1.91
CA HIS A 51 -21.09 18.22 -0.73
C HIS A 51 -21.21 16.87 0.02
N LYS A 52 -22.20 16.04 -0.32
CA LYS A 52 -22.35 14.72 0.28
C LYS A 52 -21.34 13.70 -0.27
N LEU A 53 -20.73 13.98 -1.43
CA LEU A 53 -19.81 13.13 -2.14
C LEU A 53 -18.39 13.67 -2.08
N VAL A 54 -17.42 12.81 -1.83
CA VAL A 54 -15.99 13.08 -2.01
C VAL A 54 -15.38 11.95 -2.83
N LEU A 55 -14.66 12.30 -3.90
CA LEU A 55 -13.90 11.38 -4.72
C LEU A 55 -12.41 11.48 -4.39
N LEU A 56 -11.80 10.37 -3.98
CA LEU A 56 -10.38 10.24 -3.72
C LEU A 56 -9.74 9.47 -4.88
N GLY A 57 -8.75 10.05 -5.56
CA GLY A 57 -8.07 9.46 -6.71
C GLY A 57 -6.60 9.17 -6.43
N HIS A 58 -6.18 7.90 -6.53
CA HIS A 58 -4.76 7.56 -6.41
C HIS A 58 -3.99 8.00 -7.65
N HIS A 59 -2.72 8.41 -7.50
CA HIS A 59 -1.86 8.84 -8.61
C HIS A 59 -1.72 7.81 -9.74
N TYR A 60 -1.94 6.52 -9.48
CA TYR A 60 -1.85 5.45 -10.50
C TYR A 60 -3.16 5.25 -11.28
N GLN A 61 -4.19 6.03 -11.01
CA GLN A 61 -5.42 5.99 -11.79
C GLN A 61 -5.25 6.63 -13.16
N GLN A 62 -6.12 6.20 -14.09
CA GLN A 62 -6.27 6.81 -15.41
C GLN A 62 -6.65 8.30 -15.27
N ASP A 63 -6.19 9.13 -16.20
CA ASP A 63 -6.53 10.55 -16.16
C ASP A 63 -8.03 10.79 -16.28
N ALA A 64 -8.73 9.95 -17.07
CA ALA A 64 -10.19 10.01 -17.18
C ALA A 64 -10.92 9.94 -15.83
N ILE A 65 -10.33 9.23 -14.85
CA ILE A 65 -10.85 9.13 -13.48
C ILE A 65 -10.33 10.28 -12.61
N ILE A 66 -9.04 10.60 -12.74
CA ILE A 66 -8.40 11.67 -11.96
C ILE A 66 -9.06 13.03 -12.22
N ASP A 67 -9.56 13.27 -13.43
CA ASP A 67 -10.28 14.51 -13.80
C ASP A 67 -11.51 14.77 -12.90
N PHE A 68 -12.07 13.74 -12.29
CA PHE A 68 -13.22 13.84 -11.39
C PHE A 68 -12.86 13.82 -9.90
N ALA A 69 -11.61 13.54 -9.53
CA ALA A 69 -11.21 13.42 -8.13
C ALA A 69 -11.17 14.81 -7.44
N ASP A 70 -11.73 14.88 -6.23
CA ASP A 70 -11.62 16.07 -5.38
C ASP A 70 -10.23 16.19 -4.76
N PHE A 71 -9.60 15.04 -4.47
CA PHE A 71 -8.23 14.95 -3.97
C PHE A 71 -7.47 13.86 -4.72
N VAL A 72 -6.26 14.21 -5.16
CA VAL A 72 -5.33 13.29 -5.81
C VAL A 72 -4.08 13.16 -4.95
N GLY A 73 -3.66 11.93 -4.66
CA GLY A 73 -2.52 11.70 -3.78
C GLY A 73 -1.96 10.29 -3.84
N ASP A 74 -0.93 10.05 -3.05
CA ASP A 74 -0.49 8.71 -2.70
C ASP A 74 -1.33 8.13 -1.54
N SER A 75 -1.04 6.89 -1.13
CA SER A 75 -1.81 6.22 -0.07
C SER A 75 -1.80 6.97 1.25
N PHE A 76 -0.70 7.67 1.60
CA PHE A 76 -0.61 8.45 2.83
C PHE A 76 -1.49 9.68 2.80
N GLU A 77 -1.38 10.49 1.73
CA GLU A 77 -2.17 11.70 1.58
C GLU A 77 -3.66 11.38 1.50
N LEU A 78 -4.05 10.35 0.73
CA LEU A 78 -5.45 9.97 0.60
C LEU A 78 -6.04 9.42 1.90
N SER A 79 -5.26 8.68 2.71
CA SER A 79 -5.69 8.25 4.05
C SER A 79 -5.94 9.46 4.97
N ARG A 80 -5.08 10.45 4.92
CA ARG A 80 -5.26 11.70 5.67
C ARG A 80 -6.50 12.45 5.22
N ARG A 81 -6.70 12.56 3.89
CA ARG A 81 -7.90 13.20 3.32
C ARG A 81 -9.18 12.47 3.68
N ALA A 82 -9.17 11.14 3.69
CA ALA A 82 -10.30 10.34 4.14
C ALA A 82 -10.65 10.66 5.62
N ALA A 83 -9.67 10.67 6.50
CA ALA A 83 -9.86 10.99 7.93
C ALA A 83 -10.40 12.40 8.20
N GLU A 84 -10.17 13.35 7.29
CA GLU A 84 -10.64 14.74 7.38
C GLU A 84 -12.13 14.90 6.95
N GLN A 85 -12.73 13.88 6.28
CA GLN A 85 -14.09 13.98 5.71
C GLN A 85 -15.19 13.76 6.75
N LYS A 86 -15.49 14.78 7.54
CA LYS A 86 -16.51 14.71 8.61
C LYS A 86 -17.94 14.99 8.12
N ASN A 87 -18.10 15.69 6.99
CA ASN A 87 -19.39 16.14 6.48
C ASN A 87 -19.85 15.38 5.22
N ALA A 88 -19.00 14.54 4.65
CA ALA A 88 -19.35 13.70 3.53
C ALA A 88 -20.26 12.56 3.98
N ARG A 89 -21.23 12.19 3.15
CA ARG A 89 -22.03 10.98 3.31
C ARG A 89 -21.40 9.79 2.59
N TYR A 90 -20.72 10.07 1.49
CA TYR A 90 -20.11 9.10 0.60
C TYR A 90 -18.66 9.49 0.30
N VAL A 91 -17.76 8.55 0.45
CA VAL A 91 -16.38 8.63 -0.02
C VAL A 91 -16.20 7.57 -1.09
N VAL A 92 -16.06 7.97 -2.35
CA VAL A 92 -15.72 7.06 -3.44
C VAL A 92 -14.21 7.03 -3.58
N PHE A 93 -13.63 5.85 -3.38
CA PHE A 93 -12.18 5.67 -3.44
C PHE A 93 -11.79 5.10 -4.81
N CYS A 94 -11.28 5.94 -5.71
CA CYS A 94 -10.72 5.52 -6.99
C CYS A 94 -9.27 5.05 -6.76
N GLY A 95 -9.15 3.82 -6.30
CA GLY A 95 -7.91 3.13 -5.92
C GLY A 95 -8.11 1.63 -5.92
N VAL A 96 -7.53 0.94 -4.95
CA VAL A 96 -7.68 -0.51 -4.76
C VAL A 96 -8.26 -0.83 -3.38
N HIS A 97 -8.73 -2.07 -3.21
CA HIS A 97 -9.54 -2.53 -2.08
C HIS A 97 -8.94 -2.15 -0.71
N PHE A 98 -7.66 -2.44 -0.44
CA PHE A 98 -7.03 -2.13 0.85
C PHE A 98 -6.98 -0.62 1.17
N MET A 99 -7.01 0.24 0.14
CA MET A 99 -7.09 1.70 0.32
C MET A 99 -8.50 2.11 0.75
N ALA A 100 -9.52 1.51 0.15
CA ALA A 100 -10.91 1.73 0.53
C ALA A 100 -11.19 1.20 1.93
N GLU A 101 -10.67 0.01 2.32
CA GLU A 101 -10.70 -0.47 3.71
C GLU A 101 -10.07 0.54 4.67
N SER A 102 -8.90 1.06 4.33
CA SER A 102 -8.20 2.05 5.18
C SER A 102 -8.99 3.36 5.29
N ALA A 103 -9.67 3.77 4.22
CA ALA A 103 -10.57 4.92 4.25
C ALA A 103 -11.80 4.64 5.15
N ASP A 104 -12.42 3.45 5.05
CA ASP A 104 -13.54 3.06 5.92
C ASP A 104 -13.12 3.06 7.40
N ILE A 105 -11.93 2.54 7.72
CA ILE A 105 -11.41 2.54 9.09
C ILE A 105 -11.19 3.95 9.64
N LEU A 106 -10.70 4.86 8.81
CA LEU A 106 -10.30 6.22 9.22
C LEU A 106 -11.46 7.23 9.22
N THR A 107 -12.54 6.96 8.50
CA THR A 107 -13.72 7.84 8.44
C THR A 107 -14.66 7.58 9.61
N ASP A 108 -15.58 8.53 9.87
CA ASP A 108 -16.69 8.30 10.78
C ASP A 108 -17.53 7.11 10.31
N PRO A 109 -18.00 6.22 11.21
CA PRO A 109 -18.84 5.07 10.84
C PRO A 109 -20.13 5.41 10.06
N ALA A 110 -20.59 6.65 10.14
CA ALA A 110 -21.73 7.13 9.35
C ALA A 110 -21.38 7.43 7.88
N VAL A 111 -20.10 7.62 7.57
CA VAL A 111 -19.59 7.80 6.20
C VAL A 111 -19.53 6.45 5.51
N ARG A 112 -20.08 6.37 4.30
CA ARG A 112 -20.05 5.15 3.48
C ARG A 112 -18.91 5.24 2.48
N VAL A 113 -17.97 4.32 2.56
CA VAL A 113 -16.85 4.22 1.62
C VAL A 113 -17.19 3.23 0.52
N LEU A 114 -16.95 3.63 -0.73
CA LEU A 114 -17.31 2.85 -1.91
C LEU A 114 -16.11 2.70 -2.84
N LEU A 115 -16.06 1.55 -3.52
CA LEU A 115 -15.05 1.22 -4.52
C LEU A 115 -15.74 0.96 -5.87
N PRO A 116 -15.47 1.73 -6.94
CA PRO A 116 -16.22 1.60 -8.20
C PRO A 116 -16.24 0.19 -8.79
N ASP A 117 -15.15 -0.58 -8.66
CA ASP A 117 -15.08 -2.00 -8.98
C ASP A 117 -14.47 -2.79 -7.82
N LEU A 118 -15.23 -3.69 -7.19
CA LEU A 118 -14.75 -4.54 -6.09
C LEU A 118 -13.61 -5.49 -6.51
N GLY A 119 -13.47 -5.77 -7.81
CA GLY A 119 -12.36 -6.53 -8.37
C GLY A 119 -11.04 -5.76 -8.44
N ALA A 120 -11.02 -4.48 -8.06
CA ALA A 120 -9.81 -3.67 -7.97
C ALA A 120 -9.02 -4.03 -6.70
N GLY A 121 -8.43 -5.22 -6.67
CA GLY A 121 -7.59 -5.74 -5.60
C GLY A 121 -6.13 -5.30 -5.69
N CYS A 122 -5.27 -5.93 -4.89
CA CYS A 122 -3.81 -5.74 -4.96
C CYS A 122 -3.11 -7.08 -4.67
N SER A 123 -2.47 -7.65 -5.67
CA SER A 123 -1.79 -8.95 -5.51
C SER A 123 -0.72 -8.95 -4.42
N MET A 124 -0.07 -7.81 -4.17
CA MET A 124 0.89 -7.70 -3.07
C MET A 124 0.20 -7.75 -1.71
N ALA A 125 -0.95 -7.09 -1.56
CA ALA A 125 -1.72 -7.14 -0.32
C ALA A 125 -2.16 -8.58 0.02
N ASP A 126 -2.44 -9.39 -1.00
CA ASP A 126 -2.85 -10.79 -0.88
C ASP A 126 -1.68 -11.75 -0.61
N MET A 127 -0.42 -11.28 -0.67
CA MET A 127 0.77 -12.11 -0.38
C MET A 127 1.02 -12.34 1.12
N ALA A 128 0.28 -11.66 1.99
CA ALA A 128 0.31 -11.89 3.43
C ALA A 128 -1.13 -12.05 3.93
N THR A 129 -1.52 -13.29 4.27
CA THR A 129 -2.80 -13.56 4.93
C THR A 129 -2.67 -13.48 6.45
N LEU A 130 -3.78 -13.28 7.16
CA LEU A 130 -3.77 -13.25 8.63
C LEU A 130 -3.25 -14.59 9.19
N GLU A 131 -3.76 -15.72 8.70
CA GLU A 131 -3.35 -17.05 9.13
C GLU A 131 -1.83 -17.26 8.99
N GLN A 132 -1.27 -16.93 7.81
CA GLN A 132 0.17 -17.03 7.57
C GLN A 132 0.98 -16.10 8.49
N THR A 133 0.43 -14.92 8.81
CA THR A 133 1.09 -13.94 9.68
C THR A 133 1.11 -14.41 11.12
N GLU A 134 0.00 -14.97 11.61
CA GLU A 134 -0.12 -15.57 12.95
C GLU A 134 0.82 -16.77 13.12
N ASP A 135 0.88 -17.65 12.12
CA ASP A 135 1.80 -18.78 12.11
C ASP A 135 3.27 -18.33 12.15
N ALA A 136 3.64 -17.38 11.27
CA ALA A 136 4.99 -16.81 11.27
C ALA A 136 5.33 -16.15 12.61
N TRP A 137 4.37 -15.45 13.22
CA TRP A 137 4.55 -14.84 14.54
C TRP A 137 4.81 -15.89 15.61
N ALA A 138 4.02 -16.97 15.65
CA ALA A 138 4.21 -18.06 16.60
C ALA A 138 5.58 -18.74 16.46
N GLN A 139 6.02 -19.00 15.23
CA GLN A 139 7.34 -19.57 14.93
C GLN A 139 8.47 -18.62 15.37
N LEU A 140 8.34 -17.31 15.11
CA LEU A 140 9.31 -16.32 15.55
C LEU A 140 9.40 -16.25 17.08
N GLN A 141 8.27 -16.26 17.79
CA GLN A 141 8.25 -16.26 19.26
C GLN A 141 8.91 -17.53 19.83
N ALA A 142 8.70 -18.69 19.20
CA ALA A 142 9.32 -19.94 19.62
C ALA A 142 10.86 -19.90 19.51
N VAL A 143 11.41 -19.25 18.46
CA VAL A 143 12.87 -19.14 18.24
C VAL A 143 13.49 -18.02 19.06
N LEU A 144 12.82 -16.89 19.20
CA LEU A 144 13.34 -15.64 19.77
C LEU A 144 13.07 -15.50 21.28
N GLY A 145 12.08 -16.25 21.80
CA GLY A 145 11.69 -16.17 23.21
C GLY A 145 11.27 -14.76 23.61
N SER A 146 11.96 -14.20 24.60
CA SER A 146 11.68 -12.83 25.10
C SER A 146 12.32 -11.71 24.29
N HIS A 147 12.97 -12.01 23.16
CA HIS A 147 13.55 -10.96 22.30
C HIS A 147 12.39 -10.16 21.65
N PRO A 148 12.36 -8.84 21.78
CA PRO A 148 11.26 -8.05 21.25
C PRO A 148 11.23 -8.09 19.71
N VAL A 149 10.04 -8.27 19.15
CA VAL A 149 9.74 -8.17 17.72
C VAL A 149 8.65 -7.13 17.53
N VAL A 150 8.84 -6.20 16.61
CA VAL A 150 7.84 -5.20 16.25
C VAL A 150 7.37 -5.48 14.82
N PRO A 151 6.08 -5.81 14.61
CA PRO A 151 5.53 -6.01 13.28
C PRO A 151 5.24 -4.65 12.62
N ILE A 152 5.66 -4.48 11.38
CA ILE A 152 5.37 -3.31 10.56
C ILE A 152 4.73 -3.77 9.26
N THR A 153 3.57 -3.22 8.94
CA THR A 153 2.96 -3.50 7.64
C THR A 153 2.98 -2.29 6.73
N TYR A 154 3.32 -2.54 5.48
CA TYR A 154 3.09 -1.56 4.44
C TYR A 154 1.58 -1.36 4.23
N MET A 155 1.17 -0.15 3.86
CA MET A 155 -0.24 0.21 3.60
C MET A 155 -0.95 -0.80 2.69
N ASN A 156 -0.21 -1.39 1.73
CA ASN A 156 -0.68 -2.39 0.79
C ASN A 156 -0.83 -3.76 1.48
N SER A 157 -1.76 -3.84 2.40
CA SER A 157 -2.14 -5.03 3.16
C SER A 157 -3.63 -4.94 3.52
N SER A 158 -4.27 -6.07 3.84
CA SER A 158 -5.66 -6.12 4.27
C SER A 158 -5.88 -5.44 5.63
N ALA A 159 -7.13 -5.09 5.93
CA ALA A 159 -7.52 -4.59 7.25
C ALA A 159 -7.15 -5.57 8.38
N ALA A 160 -7.30 -6.87 8.15
CA ALA A 160 -6.95 -7.91 9.13
C ALA A 160 -5.45 -7.89 9.49
N ILE A 161 -4.57 -7.70 8.52
CA ILE A 161 -3.11 -7.54 8.79
C ILE A 161 -2.82 -6.26 9.57
N LYS A 162 -3.50 -5.16 9.22
CA LYS A 162 -3.37 -3.90 9.97
C LYS A 162 -3.83 -4.05 11.42
N ALA A 163 -4.91 -4.82 11.64
CA ALA A 163 -5.41 -5.13 12.99
C ALA A 163 -4.38 -5.93 13.79
N PHE A 164 -3.86 -7.03 13.23
CA PHE A 164 -2.78 -7.81 13.83
C PHE A 164 -1.60 -6.93 14.26
N VAL A 165 -1.17 -6.03 13.37
CA VAL A 165 -0.06 -5.09 13.66
C VAL A 165 -0.42 -4.14 14.79
N GLY A 166 -1.65 -3.64 14.83
CA GLY A 166 -2.14 -2.75 15.88
C GLY A 166 -2.12 -3.40 17.26
N GLU A 167 -2.57 -4.66 17.34
CA GLU A 167 -2.60 -5.49 18.54
C GLU A 167 -1.19 -5.82 19.06
N HIS A 168 -0.24 -6.06 18.16
CA HIS A 168 1.13 -6.44 18.49
C HIS A 168 2.09 -5.24 18.64
N GLY A 169 1.55 -4.04 18.85
CA GLY A 169 2.39 -2.86 19.15
C GLY A 169 3.13 -2.26 17.97
N GLY A 170 2.81 -2.69 16.76
CA GLY A 170 3.37 -2.18 15.51
C GLY A 170 2.62 -1.00 14.91
N ALA A 171 2.95 -0.65 13.67
CA ALA A 171 2.31 0.42 12.91
C ALA A 171 2.21 0.08 11.43
N VAL A 172 1.31 0.76 10.73
CA VAL A 172 1.31 0.81 9.27
C VAL A 172 2.40 1.79 8.82
N CYS A 173 2.99 1.55 7.65
CA CYS A 173 3.82 2.54 6.98
C CYS A 173 3.37 2.73 5.53
N THR A 174 3.82 3.81 4.92
CA THR A 174 3.75 4.06 3.47
C THR A 174 5.16 4.28 2.94
N SER A 175 5.35 4.29 1.62
CA SER A 175 6.65 4.64 1.04
C SER A 175 7.12 6.06 1.42
N SER A 176 6.19 6.94 1.84
CA SER A 176 6.49 8.32 2.25
C SER A 176 7.06 8.43 3.66
N ASN A 177 6.74 7.49 4.57
CA ASN A 177 7.19 7.56 5.97
C ASN A 177 7.84 6.27 6.50
N CYS A 178 8.10 5.29 5.63
CA CYS A 178 8.64 3.99 6.02
C CYS A 178 9.88 4.13 6.91
N ARG A 179 10.85 4.97 6.54
CA ARG A 179 12.04 5.22 7.35
C ARG A 179 11.72 5.62 8.78
N ASN A 180 10.85 6.61 8.94
CA ASN A 180 10.48 7.14 10.27
C ASN A 180 9.73 6.10 11.12
N VAL A 181 8.89 5.27 10.46
CA VAL A 181 8.19 4.16 11.11
C VAL A 181 9.18 3.08 11.54
N LEU A 182 10.17 2.72 10.71
CA LEU A 182 11.23 1.76 11.09
C LEU A 182 12.09 2.30 12.23
N GLU A 183 12.47 3.58 12.22
CA GLU A 183 13.19 4.22 13.31
C GLU A 183 12.39 4.20 14.63
N TRP A 184 11.08 4.44 14.57
CA TRP A 184 10.18 4.32 15.69
C TRP A 184 10.08 2.87 16.20
N ALA A 185 9.94 1.90 15.30
CA ALA A 185 9.87 0.48 15.65
C ALA A 185 11.16 -0.03 16.30
N LEU A 186 12.33 0.40 15.82
CA LEU A 186 13.63 0.04 16.40
C LEU A 186 13.84 0.60 17.82
N ARG A 187 13.03 1.60 18.23
CA ARG A 187 12.98 2.09 19.62
C ARG A 187 11.93 1.38 20.50
N GLY A 188 11.31 0.31 19.97
CA GLY A 188 10.33 -0.52 20.70
C GLY A 188 8.88 -0.34 20.26
N GLY A 189 8.63 0.48 19.24
CA GLY A 189 7.27 0.69 18.74
C GLY A 189 6.34 1.31 19.79
N ALA A 190 5.16 0.71 19.99
CA ALA A 190 4.20 1.15 21.00
C ALA A 190 4.67 0.86 22.45
N ASN A 191 5.66 -0.02 22.61
CA ASN A 191 6.23 -0.39 23.90
C ASN A 191 7.71 0.02 23.92
N PRO A 192 8.03 1.30 24.17
CA PRO A 192 9.40 1.79 24.12
C PRO A 192 10.35 0.94 24.96
N ALA A 193 11.47 0.57 24.37
CA ALA A 193 12.48 -0.24 25.02
C ALA A 193 13.13 0.54 26.18
N ALA A 194 13.31 -0.09 27.33
CA ALA A 194 14.04 0.50 28.43
C ALA A 194 15.51 0.73 28.05
N PRO A 195 16.20 1.75 28.61
CA PRO A 195 17.63 1.94 28.38
C PRO A 195 18.43 0.66 28.65
N GLY A 196 19.27 0.26 27.70
CA GLY A 196 20.07 -0.97 27.81
C GLY A 196 19.34 -2.28 27.44
N SER A 197 18.07 -2.23 27.05
CA SER A 197 17.38 -3.40 26.54
C SER A 197 17.82 -3.75 25.12
N ARG A 198 17.56 -5.01 24.70
CA ARG A 198 17.87 -5.46 23.33
C ARG A 198 17.03 -4.69 22.33
N ARG A 199 17.69 -4.24 21.24
CA ARG A 199 16.99 -3.61 20.11
C ARG A 199 15.99 -4.60 19.50
N PRO A 200 14.74 -4.18 19.24
CA PRO A 200 13.75 -5.04 18.60
C PRO A 200 14.16 -5.48 17.21
N LYS A 201 13.75 -6.69 16.83
CA LYS A 201 13.74 -7.11 15.44
C LYS A 201 12.47 -6.61 14.75
N ILE A 202 12.54 -6.38 13.46
CA ILE A 202 11.41 -5.89 12.67
C ILE A 202 10.89 -7.03 11.80
N LEU A 203 9.62 -7.39 11.97
CA LEU A 203 8.88 -8.19 11.01
C LEU A 203 8.17 -7.24 10.06
N PHE A 204 8.61 -7.20 8.79
CA PHE A 204 8.11 -6.28 7.78
C PHE A 204 7.36 -7.02 6.67
N PHE A 205 6.13 -6.66 6.43
CA PHE A 205 5.28 -7.28 5.39
C PHE A 205 4.38 -6.25 4.69
N PRO A 206 3.77 -6.56 3.51
CA PRO A 206 4.07 -7.75 2.70
C PRO A 206 5.24 -7.55 1.73
N ASP A 207 5.74 -6.33 1.47
CA ASP A 207 6.76 -6.02 0.47
C ASP A 207 8.18 -6.12 1.01
N GLN A 208 8.95 -7.09 0.48
CA GLN A 208 10.35 -7.24 0.89
C GLN A 208 11.25 -6.11 0.42
N HIS A 209 10.94 -5.49 -0.72
CA HIS A 209 11.82 -4.51 -1.36
C HIS A 209 11.77 -3.16 -0.66
N LEU A 210 10.57 -2.65 -0.32
CA LEU A 210 10.43 -1.43 0.46
C LEU A 210 11.16 -1.55 1.80
N GLY A 211 10.95 -2.65 2.53
CA GLY A 211 11.63 -2.92 3.80
C GLY A 211 13.15 -2.96 3.65
N ARG A 212 13.66 -3.74 2.68
CA ARG A 212 15.10 -3.88 2.42
C ARG A 212 15.74 -2.56 2.02
N ASN A 213 15.17 -1.87 1.04
CA ASN A 213 15.73 -0.62 0.52
C ASN A 213 15.75 0.46 1.60
N THR A 214 14.72 0.53 2.43
CA THR A 214 14.66 1.49 3.55
C THR A 214 15.69 1.14 4.63
N ALA A 215 15.73 -0.11 5.09
CA ALA A 215 16.69 -0.54 6.11
C ALA A 215 18.14 -0.38 5.62
N TYR A 216 18.42 -0.71 4.35
CA TYR A 216 19.75 -0.50 3.76
C TYR A 216 20.15 0.99 3.75
N ALA A 217 19.23 1.88 3.35
CA ALA A 217 19.45 3.32 3.38
C ALA A 217 19.61 3.88 4.82
N MET A 218 19.13 3.17 5.84
CA MET A 218 19.36 3.47 7.25
C MET A 218 20.70 2.95 7.78
N GLY A 219 21.49 2.26 6.96
CA GLY A 219 22.83 1.76 7.32
C GLY A 219 22.88 0.30 7.76
N PHE A 220 21.76 -0.44 7.69
CA PHE A 220 21.78 -1.87 7.99
C PHE A 220 22.39 -2.69 6.85
N ALA A 221 23.21 -3.66 7.20
CA ALA A 221 23.84 -4.57 6.24
C ALA A 221 22.81 -5.58 5.68
N LEU A 222 22.96 -5.98 4.42
CA LEU A 222 22.02 -6.94 3.79
C LEU A 222 22.00 -8.29 4.50
N GLU A 223 23.12 -8.72 5.08
CA GLU A 223 23.28 -9.96 5.84
C GLU A 223 22.42 -9.99 7.11
N LYS A 224 21.96 -8.81 7.59
CA LYS A 224 21.03 -8.67 8.72
C LYS A 224 19.57 -8.64 8.31
N MET A 225 19.28 -8.92 7.04
CA MET A 225 17.95 -8.90 6.46
C MET A 225 17.63 -10.26 5.84
N ILE A 226 16.85 -11.08 6.53
CA ILE A 226 16.38 -12.38 5.99
C ILE A 226 15.05 -12.22 5.28
N VAL A 227 14.77 -13.12 4.33
CA VAL A 227 13.46 -13.21 3.65
C VAL A 227 12.67 -14.33 4.29
N TRP A 228 11.40 -14.04 4.61
CA TRP A 228 10.45 -15.02 5.14
C TRP A 228 9.48 -15.48 4.05
N ASP A 229 9.61 -16.73 3.60
CA ASP A 229 8.62 -17.37 2.72
C ASP A 229 7.55 -18.06 3.58
N PRO A 230 6.29 -17.55 3.62
CA PRO A 230 5.26 -18.09 4.49
C PRO A 230 4.83 -19.54 4.18
N ARG A 231 5.34 -20.12 3.11
CA ARG A 231 5.06 -21.51 2.70
C ARG A 231 6.09 -22.50 3.23
N LEU A 232 7.09 -22.04 3.96
CA LEU A 232 8.20 -22.84 4.47
C LEU A 232 8.33 -22.66 5.98
N ASP A 233 8.72 -23.73 6.67
CA ASP A 233 9.04 -23.67 8.09
C ASP A 233 10.13 -22.63 8.35
N LEU A 234 9.94 -21.83 9.40
CA LEU A 234 10.80 -20.68 9.72
C LEU A 234 11.05 -19.75 8.52
N GLY A 235 10.07 -19.67 7.60
CA GLY A 235 10.21 -18.90 6.37
C GLY A 235 11.34 -19.36 5.46
N GLY A 236 11.81 -20.62 5.61
CA GLY A 236 12.96 -21.18 4.91
C GLY A 236 14.32 -20.80 5.50
N ASN A 237 14.36 -20.26 6.73
CA ASN A 237 15.58 -19.84 7.41
C ASN A 237 15.93 -20.81 8.55
N THR A 238 17.18 -20.78 9.00
CA THR A 238 17.58 -21.50 10.22
C THR A 238 17.26 -20.68 11.47
N PRO A 239 17.12 -21.31 12.66
CA PRO A 239 16.97 -20.59 13.91
C PRO A 239 18.10 -19.57 14.17
N GLU A 240 19.32 -19.88 13.73
CA GLU A 240 20.49 -18.99 13.86
C GLU A 240 20.33 -17.74 12.98
N GLN A 241 19.90 -17.91 11.73
CA GLN A 241 19.62 -16.78 10.83
C GLN A 241 18.52 -15.87 11.39
N VAL A 242 17.45 -16.44 11.95
CA VAL A 242 16.38 -15.67 12.61
C VAL A 242 16.91 -14.90 13.84
N ARG A 243 17.78 -15.54 14.65
CA ARG A 243 18.37 -14.87 15.82
C ARG A 243 19.37 -13.76 15.43
N ASP A 244 20.07 -13.91 14.33
CA ASP A 244 21.08 -12.96 13.86
C ASP A 244 20.50 -11.79 13.05
N ALA A 245 19.36 -11.97 12.41
CA ALA A 245 18.72 -10.93 11.59
C ALA A 245 18.21 -9.76 12.45
N ASP A 246 18.29 -8.54 11.93
CA ASP A 246 17.61 -7.37 12.45
C ASP A 246 16.23 -7.18 11.78
N PHE A 247 16.13 -7.53 10.50
CA PHE A 247 14.92 -7.44 9.71
C PHE A 247 14.52 -8.80 9.14
N ILE A 248 13.26 -9.13 9.32
CA ILE A 248 12.59 -10.31 8.78
C ILE A 248 11.59 -9.78 7.75
N LEU A 249 11.92 -9.96 6.47
CA LEU A 249 11.20 -9.37 5.35
C LEU A 249 10.30 -10.41 4.70
N TRP A 250 9.00 -10.17 4.68
CA TRP A 250 8.04 -11.06 4.02
C TRP A 250 8.34 -11.19 2.53
N LYS A 251 8.22 -12.39 1.96
CA LYS A 251 8.53 -12.69 0.55
C LYS A 251 7.43 -12.20 -0.40
N GLY A 252 6.97 -10.97 -0.26
CA GLY A 252 6.04 -10.33 -1.18
C GLY A 252 6.72 -9.24 -2.01
N HIS A 253 6.03 -8.78 -3.04
CA HIS A 253 6.53 -7.74 -3.94
C HIS A 253 5.40 -7.12 -4.77
N CYS A 254 5.59 -5.89 -5.24
CA CYS A 254 4.71 -5.29 -6.23
C CYS A 254 5.02 -5.82 -7.63
N SER A 255 4.00 -6.34 -8.33
CA SER A 255 4.17 -6.86 -9.70
C SER A 255 4.64 -5.79 -10.69
N VAL A 256 4.21 -4.54 -10.53
CA VAL A 256 4.62 -3.41 -11.38
C VAL A 256 6.10 -3.08 -11.16
N HIS A 257 6.51 -2.86 -9.91
CA HIS A 257 7.89 -2.45 -9.60
C HIS A 257 8.91 -3.58 -9.78
N ALA A 258 8.47 -4.85 -9.72
CA ALA A 258 9.32 -6.01 -10.00
C ALA A 258 9.73 -6.13 -11.50
N LEU A 259 9.02 -5.42 -12.40
CA LEU A 259 9.35 -5.39 -13.84
C LEU A 259 10.63 -4.59 -14.13
N PHE A 260 10.96 -3.62 -13.30
CA PHE A 260 12.18 -2.84 -13.48
C PHE A 260 13.42 -3.66 -13.14
N ARG A 261 14.43 -3.58 -14.00
CA ARG A 261 15.68 -4.34 -13.90
C ARG A 261 16.90 -3.41 -14.03
N PRO A 262 18.07 -3.81 -13.50
CA PRO A 262 19.32 -3.04 -13.62
C PRO A 262 19.66 -2.69 -15.08
N GLU A 263 19.39 -3.63 -16.00
CA GLU A 263 19.67 -3.45 -17.43
C GLU A 263 18.91 -2.27 -18.02
N HIS A 264 17.68 -2.00 -17.56
CA HIS A 264 16.90 -0.83 -18.02
C HIS A 264 17.57 0.49 -17.63
N VAL A 265 18.24 0.54 -16.46
CA VAL A 265 18.99 1.74 -16.03
C VAL A 265 20.20 1.98 -16.93
N ALA A 266 20.93 0.92 -17.26
CA ALA A 266 22.08 1.01 -18.16
C ALA A 266 21.63 1.46 -19.58
N GLN A 267 20.58 0.80 -20.10
CA GLN A 267 20.05 1.06 -21.42
C GLN A 267 19.53 2.50 -21.57
N VAL A 268 18.76 3.01 -20.61
CA VAL A 268 18.23 4.38 -20.70
C VAL A 268 19.34 5.42 -20.62
N ARG A 269 20.42 5.17 -19.86
CA ARG A 269 21.57 6.08 -19.82
C ARG A 269 22.36 6.11 -21.14
N GLU A 270 22.43 5.00 -21.84
CA GLU A 270 23.02 4.94 -23.17
C GLU A 270 22.15 5.68 -24.21
N GLN A 271 20.84 5.43 -24.21
CA GLN A 271 19.91 6.03 -25.16
C GLN A 271 19.65 7.52 -24.90
N MET A 272 19.73 7.96 -23.65
CA MET A 272 19.42 9.33 -23.23
C MET A 272 20.54 9.89 -22.32
N PRO A 273 21.67 10.30 -22.90
CA PRO A 273 22.78 10.88 -22.11
C PRO A 273 22.33 12.03 -21.22
N GLY A 274 22.74 12.01 -19.95
CA GLY A 274 22.37 12.99 -18.94
C GLY A 274 20.99 12.78 -18.30
N VAL A 275 20.33 11.64 -18.56
CA VAL A 275 19.05 11.28 -17.92
C VAL A 275 19.24 11.08 -16.40
N LYS A 276 18.28 11.60 -15.63
CA LYS A 276 18.14 11.31 -14.21
C LYS A 276 17.19 10.14 -14.03
N VAL A 277 17.64 9.09 -13.36
CA VAL A 277 16.86 7.91 -13.06
C VAL A 277 16.28 8.05 -11.66
N ILE A 278 14.95 8.04 -11.57
CA ILE A 278 14.23 8.07 -10.28
C ILE A 278 13.26 6.89 -10.21
N VAL A 279 13.28 6.15 -9.09
CA VAL A 279 12.50 4.92 -8.96
C VAL A 279 11.71 4.88 -7.64
N HIS A 280 10.62 4.12 -7.64
CA HIS A 280 9.89 3.82 -6.41
C HIS A 280 10.67 2.79 -5.56
N PRO A 281 10.68 2.89 -4.23
CA PRO A 281 11.46 1.99 -3.36
C PRO A 281 10.95 0.55 -3.29
N GLU A 282 9.81 0.22 -3.91
CA GLU A 282 9.38 -1.15 -4.15
C GLU A 282 10.13 -1.83 -5.32
N CYS A 283 10.94 -1.10 -6.07
CA CYS A 283 11.85 -1.70 -7.03
C CYS A 283 12.90 -2.56 -6.32
N LYS A 284 13.41 -3.57 -7.03
CA LYS A 284 14.48 -4.43 -6.49
C LYS A 284 15.66 -3.58 -6.04
N TRP A 285 16.37 -4.07 -5.00
CA TRP A 285 17.51 -3.37 -4.43
C TRP A 285 18.56 -2.98 -5.48
N GLU A 286 18.86 -3.89 -6.42
CA GLU A 286 19.86 -3.66 -7.47
C GLU A 286 19.47 -2.49 -8.41
N VAL A 287 18.18 -2.30 -8.64
CA VAL A 287 17.64 -1.17 -9.43
C VAL A 287 17.79 0.13 -8.65
N VAL A 288 17.40 0.11 -7.37
CA VAL A 288 17.47 1.27 -6.47
C VAL A 288 18.93 1.74 -6.33
N GLN A 289 19.89 0.82 -6.23
CA GLN A 289 21.32 1.17 -6.12
C GLN A 289 21.89 1.82 -7.38
N GLN A 290 21.34 1.52 -8.55
CA GLN A 290 21.76 2.13 -9.81
C GLN A 290 21.02 3.43 -10.13
N ALA A 291 19.85 3.66 -9.54
CA ALA A 291 19.10 4.90 -9.73
C ALA A 291 19.83 6.10 -9.11
N ASP A 292 19.57 7.30 -9.63
CA ASP A 292 20.09 8.55 -9.04
C ASP A 292 19.30 8.92 -7.78
N MET A 293 17.99 8.60 -7.78
CA MET A 293 17.08 8.88 -6.68
C MET A 293 16.07 7.74 -6.52
N ALA A 294 15.64 7.53 -5.28
CA ALA A 294 14.51 6.66 -4.98
C ALA A 294 13.61 7.31 -3.93
N GLY A 295 12.30 7.21 -4.10
CA GLY A 295 11.35 7.79 -3.16
C GLY A 295 9.91 7.45 -3.49
N SER A 296 8.99 7.87 -2.61
CA SER A 296 7.56 7.64 -2.76
C SER A 296 7.02 8.29 -4.03
N THR A 297 5.79 7.93 -4.39
CA THR A 297 5.06 8.55 -5.50
C THR A 297 5.01 10.07 -5.36
N ALA A 298 4.70 10.60 -4.16
CA ALA A 298 4.69 12.04 -3.89
C ALA A 298 6.08 12.67 -4.09
N TYR A 299 7.15 11.98 -3.66
CA TYR A 299 8.52 12.44 -3.88
C TYR A 299 8.87 12.51 -5.38
N ILE A 300 8.52 11.50 -6.16
CA ILE A 300 8.73 11.48 -7.62
C ILE A 300 8.04 12.68 -8.27
N VAL A 301 6.76 12.90 -7.97
CA VAL A 301 5.97 14.04 -8.46
C VAL A 301 6.64 15.37 -8.11
N GLU A 302 7.10 15.50 -6.87
CA GLU A 302 7.76 16.74 -6.40
C GLU A 302 9.09 17.01 -7.10
N GLN A 303 9.92 15.97 -7.32
CA GLN A 303 11.20 16.12 -8.01
C GLN A 303 11.02 16.56 -9.46
N VAL A 304 10.06 15.97 -10.18
CA VAL A 304 9.73 16.37 -11.55
C VAL A 304 9.22 17.81 -11.59
N ARG A 305 8.30 18.17 -10.68
CA ARG A 305 7.72 19.51 -10.61
C ARG A 305 8.75 20.62 -10.32
N LYS A 306 9.76 20.32 -9.50
CA LYS A 306 10.83 21.29 -9.12
C LYS A 306 11.96 21.36 -10.13
N ALA A 307 12.04 20.42 -11.06
CA ALA A 307 13.15 20.37 -11.99
C ALA A 307 13.05 21.49 -13.05
N PRO A 308 14.18 22.03 -13.50
CA PRO A 308 14.21 23.06 -14.54
C PRO A 308 13.79 22.48 -15.90
N PRO A 309 13.30 23.33 -16.84
CA PRO A 309 13.06 22.95 -18.22
C PRO A 309 14.27 22.26 -18.85
N GLY A 310 14.03 21.29 -19.75
CA GLY A 310 15.07 20.52 -20.41
C GLY A 310 15.61 19.34 -19.57
N THR A 311 15.15 19.17 -18.32
CA THR A 311 15.54 17.99 -17.52
C THR A 311 15.06 16.72 -18.19
N LYS A 312 15.90 15.69 -18.20
CA LYS A 312 15.61 14.35 -18.72
C LYS A 312 15.37 13.40 -17.57
N TRP A 313 14.24 12.68 -17.59
CA TRP A 313 13.84 11.75 -16.57
C TRP A 313 13.54 10.36 -17.13
N ALA A 314 14.06 9.33 -16.47
CA ALA A 314 13.60 7.95 -16.59
C ALA A 314 12.99 7.53 -15.25
N ILE A 315 11.69 7.25 -15.23
CA ILE A 315 10.93 7.05 -14.00
C ILE A 315 10.53 5.59 -13.87
N GLY A 316 10.98 4.93 -12.79
CA GLY A 316 10.65 3.53 -12.46
C GLY A 316 9.46 3.45 -11.53
N THR A 317 8.26 3.69 -12.04
CA THR A 317 6.98 3.51 -11.35
C THR A 317 5.85 3.28 -12.36
N GLU A 318 4.61 3.31 -11.90
CA GLU A 318 3.40 3.01 -12.67
C GLU A 318 3.20 3.99 -13.86
N VAL A 319 2.80 3.45 -15.01
CA VAL A 319 2.82 4.15 -16.30
C VAL A 319 1.85 5.34 -16.40
N HIS A 320 0.67 5.29 -15.77
CA HIS A 320 -0.29 6.39 -15.82
C HIS A 320 0.26 7.65 -15.14
N LEU A 321 0.93 7.48 -14.00
CA LEU A 321 1.61 8.59 -13.35
C LEU A 321 2.69 9.17 -14.25
N VAL A 322 3.57 8.34 -14.84
CA VAL A 322 4.65 8.81 -15.70
C VAL A 322 4.10 9.56 -16.92
N ASN A 323 3.05 9.03 -17.56
CA ASN A 323 2.39 9.66 -18.69
C ASN A 323 1.73 10.98 -18.30
N ARG A 324 1.13 11.07 -17.11
CA ARG A 324 0.56 12.32 -16.59
C ARG A 324 1.64 13.37 -16.36
N LEU A 325 2.74 13.01 -15.72
CA LEU A 325 3.87 13.91 -15.52
C LEU A 325 4.43 14.42 -16.86
N ARG A 326 4.57 13.54 -17.85
CA ARG A 326 5.01 13.93 -19.21
C ARG A 326 4.08 14.95 -19.86
N ARG A 327 2.75 14.83 -19.69
CA ARG A 327 1.79 15.80 -20.22
C ARG A 327 1.78 17.11 -19.46
N GLN A 328 1.96 17.06 -18.14
CA GLN A 328 1.99 18.25 -17.29
C GLN A 328 3.28 19.05 -17.40
N HIS A 329 4.37 18.41 -17.82
CA HIS A 329 5.70 19.01 -17.95
C HIS A 329 6.28 18.81 -19.36
N PRO A 330 5.64 19.39 -20.42
CA PRO A 330 6.08 19.23 -21.81
C PRO A 330 7.46 19.84 -22.07
N GLU A 331 7.93 20.72 -21.20
CA GLU A 331 9.26 21.34 -21.23
C GLU A 331 10.38 20.37 -20.76
N GLN A 332 10.03 19.20 -20.23
CA GLN A 332 10.95 18.16 -19.79
C GLN A 332 10.83 16.91 -20.64
N GLN A 333 11.88 16.11 -20.71
CA GLN A 333 11.84 14.80 -21.37
C GLN A 333 11.60 13.70 -20.35
N ILE A 334 10.38 13.16 -20.31
CA ILE A 334 9.98 12.16 -19.31
C ILE A 334 9.64 10.84 -19.99
N VAL A 335 10.33 9.76 -19.60
CA VAL A 335 10.10 8.40 -20.09
C VAL A 335 9.89 7.42 -18.92
N VAL A 336 9.19 6.33 -19.17
CA VAL A 336 9.19 5.18 -18.27
C VAL A 336 10.57 4.52 -18.34
N LEU A 337 11.10 4.05 -17.20
CA LEU A 337 12.42 3.41 -17.12
C LEU A 337 12.53 2.13 -17.97
N SER A 338 11.43 1.53 -18.35
CA SER A 338 11.38 0.28 -19.11
C SER A 338 10.49 0.44 -20.34
N ASP A 339 10.79 -0.25 -21.43
CA ASP A 339 9.94 -0.35 -22.61
C ASP A 339 8.66 -1.17 -22.37
N CYS A 340 8.56 -1.85 -21.23
CA CYS A 340 7.39 -2.59 -20.79
C CYS A 340 6.30 -1.63 -20.28
N GLN A 341 5.04 -1.94 -20.60
CA GLN A 341 3.90 -1.24 -19.97
C GLN A 341 3.81 -1.65 -18.49
N CYS A 342 4.41 -0.85 -17.62
CA CYS A 342 4.37 -1.04 -16.17
C CYS A 342 3.02 -0.59 -15.61
N LEU A 343 1.95 -1.26 -16.06
CA LEU A 343 0.56 -0.99 -15.74
C LEU A 343 0.13 -1.75 -14.49
N CYS A 344 -0.48 -1.06 -13.54
CA CYS A 344 -1.23 -1.70 -12.47
C CYS A 344 -2.61 -2.11 -12.98
N THR A 345 -2.76 -3.37 -13.39
CA THR A 345 -3.98 -3.90 -14.02
C THR A 345 -5.20 -3.81 -13.11
N THR A 346 -5.02 -3.87 -11.79
CA THR A 346 -6.11 -3.78 -10.82
C THR A 346 -6.55 -2.34 -10.60
N MET A 347 -5.65 -1.37 -10.58
CA MET A 347 -5.99 0.06 -10.61
C MET A 347 -6.75 0.43 -11.88
N PHE A 348 -6.36 -0.17 -13.03
CA PHE A 348 -6.98 0.06 -14.34
C PHE A 348 -8.42 -0.45 -14.44
N ARG A 349 -8.88 -1.31 -13.51
CA ARG A 349 -10.28 -1.75 -13.44
C ARG A 349 -11.24 -0.62 -13.08
N ILE A 350 -10.77 0.43 -12.41
CA ILE A 350 -11.58 1.62 -12.14
C ILE A 350 -11.62 2.47 -13.42
N ASP A 351 -12.75 2.45 -14.10
CA ASP A 351 -12.98 3.13 -15.37
C ASP A 351 -14.24 4.03 -15.33
N LEU A 352 -14.47 4.79 -16.41
CA LEU A 352 -15.64 5.67 -16.51
C LEU A 352 -16.97 4.94 -16.40
N PRO A 353 -17.18 3.77 -17.05
CA PRO A 353 -18.40 2.99 -16.92
C PRO A 353 -18.74 2.61 -15.48
N HIS A 354 -17.77 2.09 -14.72
CA HIS A 354 -17.98 1.70 -13.32
C HIS A 354 -18.24 2.92 -12.43
N LEU A 355 -17.48 4.01 -12.62
CA LEU A 355 -17.67 5.24 -11.85
C LEU A 355 -19.05 5.86 -12.15
N CYS A 356 -19.46 5.94 -13.42
CA CYS A 356 -20.77 6.45 -13.83
C CYS A 356 -21.89 5.66 -13.21
N TRP A 357 -21.87 4.34 -13.36
CA TRP A 357 -22.87 3.43 -12.79
C TRP A 357 -22.99 3.60 -11.28
N MET A 358 -21.90 3.66 -10.56
CA MET A 358 -21.91 3.83 -9.12
C MET A 358 -22.52 5.17 -8.71
N LEU A 359 -22.10 6.28 -9.33
CA LEU A 359 -22.60 7.60 -8.96
C LEU A 359 -24.07 7.79 -9.26
N GLU A 360 -24.58 7.25 -10.37
CA GLU A 360 -26.00 7.29 -10.68
C GLU A 360 -26.83 6.47 -9.69
N ASN A 361 -26.35 5.30 -9.27
CA ASN A 361 -27.01 4.55 -8.20
C ASN A 361 -27.07 5.35 -6.89
N LEU A 362 -25.99 6.05 -6.53
CA LEU A 362 -25.98 6.92 -5.34
C LEU A 362 -26.99 8.06 -5.44
N VAL A 363 -27.17 8.64 -6.62
CA VAL A 363 -28.18 9.70 -6.88
C VAL A 363 -29.59 9.16 -6.64
N GLU A 364 -29.87 7.90 -7.00
CA GLU A 364 -31.14 7.22 -6.78
C GLU A 364 -31.31 6.70 -5.34
N GLY A 365 -30.29 6.83 -4.51
CA GLY A 365 -30.28 6.36 -3.12
C GLY A 365 -29.85 4.89 -2.96
N ASN A 366 -29.45 4.24 -4.06
CA ASN A 366 -28.95 2.88 -4.05
C ASN A 366 -27.44 2.89 -3.78
N VAL A 367 -26.99 2.21 -2.73
CA VAL A 367 -25.57 2.10 -2.41
C VAL A 367 -25.04 0.79 -2.95
N VAL A 368 -24.09 0.86 -3.86
CA VAL A 368 -23.44 -0.28 -4.49
C VAL A 368 -21.94 -0.30 -4.12
N ASN A 369 -21.35 -1.49 -4.07
CA ASN A 369 -19.93 -1.71 -3.82
C ASN A 369 -19.41 -1.00 -2.56
N GLU A 370 -20.18 -1.03 -1.49
CA GLU A 370 -19.77 -0.49 -0.20
C GLU A 370 -18.67 -1.36 0.42
N ILE A 371 -17.63 -0.72 0.92
CA ILE A 371 -16.57 -1.34 1.70
C ILE A 371 -16.87 -1.13 3.18
N ARG A 372 -16.93 -2.23 3.92
CA ARG A 372 -17.12 -2.22 5.38
C ARG A 372 -16.16 -3.17 6.03
N VAL A 373 -15.41 -2.66 6.98
CA VAL A 373 -14.56 -3.44 7.87
C VAL A 373 -15.34 -3.73 9.15
N ASP A 374 -15.33 -4.98 9.61
CA ASP A 374 -16.00 -5.35 10.85
C ASP A 374 -15.44 -4.58 12.06
N GLU A 375 -16.23 -4.46 13.12
CA GLU A 375 -15.92 -3.60 14.26
C GLU A 375 -14.63 -4.01 14.99
N HIS A 376 -14.37 -5.31 15.13
CA HIS A 376 -13.17 -5.81 15.79
C HIS A 376 -11.92 -5.46 14.99
N THR A 377 -11.90 -5.81 13.71
CA THR A 377 -10.81 -5.49 12.79
C THR A 377 -10.60 -3.98 12.67
N ARG A 378 -11.69 -3.20 12.56
CA ARG A 378 -11.65 -1.74 12.52
C ARG A 378 -10.95 -1.14 13.74
N LYS A 379 -11.33 -1.59 14.96
CA LYS A 379 -10.77 -1.08 16.21
C LYS A 379 -9.24 -1.22 16.27
N HIS A 380 -8.73 -2.39 15.94
CA HIS A 380 -7.31 -2.69 16.06
C HIS A 380 -6.47 -2.14 14.89
N SER A 381 -7.02 -2.16 13.67
CA SER A 381 -6.37 -1.55 12.51
C SER A 381 -6.32 -0.01 12.60
N LEU A 382 -7.33 0.63 13.21
CA LEU A 382 -7.32 2.07 13.47
C LEU A 382 -6.09 2.48 14.30
N VAL A 383 -5.77 1.71 15.34
CA VAL A 383 -4.58 1.97 16.17
C VAL A 383 -3.28 1.97 15.35
N ALA A 384 -3.12 1.01 14.43
CA ALA A 384 -1.93 0.94 13.57
C ALA A 384 -1.87 2.08 12.54
N LEU A 385 -3.03 2.49 12.01
CA LEU A 385 -3.17 3.60 11.07
C LEU A 385 -2.96 4.96 11.75
N GLU A 386 -3.48 5.17 12.96
CA GLU A 386 -3.26 6.39 13.74
C GLU A 386 -1.78 6.57 14.08
N ARG A 387 -1.07 5.49 14.44
CA ARG A 387 0.38 5.51 14.64
C ARG A 387 1.09 5.94 13.35
N MET A 388 0.69 5.41 12.20
CA MET A 388 1.22 5.82 10.89
C MET A 388 1.02 7.32 10.65
N LEU A 389 -0.18 7.84 10.89
CA LEU A 389 -0.51 9.25 10.67
C LEU A 389 0.22 10.18 11.64
N ALA A 390 0.48 9.73 12.87
CA ALA A 390 1.25 10.46 13.87
C ALA A 390 2.75 10.52 13.55
N ILE A 391 3.29 9.47 12.90
CA ILE A 391 4.70 9.39 12.50
C ILE A 391 4.86 10.07 11.13
N LYS A 392 5.06 11.39 11.16
CA LYS A 392 5.23 12.18 9.92
C LYS A 392 6.45 11.72 9.15
N GLY A 393 6.32 11.60 7.84
CA GLY A 393 7.44 11.40 6.93
C GLY A 393 8.31 12.66 6.84
N THR A 394 9.62 12.50 6.77
CA THR A 394 10.54 13.63 6.51
C THR A 394 10.64 13.95 5.03
N GLY A 395 9.96 13.19 4.16
CA GLY A 395 10.13 13.31 2.70
C GLY A 395 11.54 12.96 2.21
N ASN A 396 12.39 12.45 3.11
CA ASN A 396 13.76 12.14 2.73
C ASN A 396 13.79 10.98 1.74
N PRO A 397 14.47 11.13 0.60
CA PRO A 397 14.67 10.07 -0.35
C PRO A 397 15.36 8.89 0.33
N ILE A 398 15.13 7.70 -0.18
CA ILE A 398 15.97 6.55 0.07
C ILE A 398 17.24 6.80 -0.76
N GLY A 399 18.14 7.61 -0.21
CA GLY A 399 19.39 7.99 -0.88
C GLY A 399 20.40 6.85 -0.88
N LYS A 400 21.41 6.96 -1.76
CA LYS A 400 22.62 6.15 -1.66
C LYS A 400 23.19 6.34 -0.25
N GLN A 401 23.60 5.25 0.40
CA GLN A 401 24.28 5.31 1.70
C GLN A 401 25.37 6.38 1.69
N GLN A 402 25.28 7.36 2.57
CA GLN A 402 26.49 7.96 3.09
C GLN A 402 27.06 6.94 4.08
N PRO A 403 28.33 6.56 3.96
CA PRO A 403 28.95 5.68 4.93
C PRO A 403 28.76 6.30 6.32
N VAL A 404 28.06 5.58 7.20
CA VAL A 404 27.95 5.96 8.61
C VAL A 404 29.36 5.83 9.15
N GLY A 405 29.96 6.97 9.45
CA GLY A 405 31.20 7.00 10.24
C GLY A 405 30.94 6.21 11.51
N THR A 406 31.73 5.19 11.73
CA THR A 406 31.81 4.44 12.98
C THR A 406 32.17 5.40 14.11
N THR A 407 31.15 5.92 14.80
CA THR A 407 31.30 6.47 16.14
C THR A 407 30.08 6.02 16.92
N VAL A 408 30.24 4.86 17.53
CA VAL A 408 29.48 4.48 18.71
C VAL A 408 30.46 4.53 19.86
N ASP A 409 30.38 5.58 20.65
CA ASP A 409 30.78 5.58 22.05
C ASP A 409 29.55 5.47 22.92
#